data_fe75a1210449c7d1a455e6b5312ccd26
#
_entry.id   fe75a1210449c7d1a455e6b5312ccd26
#
_cell.length_a   1.000
_cell.length_b   1.000
_cell.length_c   1.000
_cell.angle_alpha   90.00
_cell.angle_beta   90.00
_cell.angle_gamma   90.00
#
_symmetry.space_group_name_H-M   'P 1'
#
loop_
_entity.id
_entity.type
_entity.pdbx_description
1 polymer ?
#
loop_
_entity_poly.entity_id
_entity_poly.type
_entity_poly.pdbx_seq_one_letter_code
_entity_poly.pdbx_strand_id
1 'polypeptide(L)'
;MAKAKFERTKPHVNIGTIGHVDHGKTTLTAAISKVLADKYPDLNEQRDFGAIDSAPEERQRGITINIAHIEYQTEARHYAHVDAPGHADYVKNMITGAAQMDGAILVVAATDGPMAQTREHVLLARQVGVPKLLVALNKSDMVDDEELLDLVEMEVRELLSDQGYEGDDAPVVRVSGLKALEGDAEWVKAVEDLMEAVDEYIPTPVRDRDKPFLMPIEDVFTITGRGTVVTGRAERGTLAINSEVEIVGIRPVQKTTVTGIEMFHKQLDEAWAGENCGLLLRGIKREDVERGQVIVKPGSITPHTDFEANVYILSKDEGGRHNPFYSNYRPQFYFRTTDVTGVITLPEGTEMVMPGDNTEMTVALIQPIAMEDGLGFAIREGGRTVGSGRVTKIIK
;
A
#
# COMPACT_ATOMS: atom_id res chain seq x y z
N MET A 1 -16.09 22.56 -18.65
CA MET A 1 -15.67 23.38 -17.52
C MET A 1 -14.21 23.08 -17.23
N ALA A 2 -13.38 24.07 -16.86
CA ALA A 2 -12.02 23.80 -16.38
C ALA A 2 -12.13 23.07 -15.04
N LYS A 3 -11.30 22.02 -14.86
CA LYS A 3 -11.23 21.32 -13.56
C LYS A 3 -10.64 22.26 -12.50
N ALA A 4 -11.06 22.10 -11.25
CA ALA A 4 -10.47 22.85 -10.14
C ALA A 4 -8.97 22.54 -10.03
N LYS A 5 -8.19 23.52 -9.58
CA LYS A 5 -6.79 23.35 -9.28
C LYS A 5 -6.62 22.84 -7.85
N PHE A 6 -5.71 21.91 -7.64
CA PHE A 6 -5.38 21.42 -6.31
C PHE A 6 -4.48 22.45 -5.59
N GLU A 7 -4.84 22.81 -4.38
CA GLU A 7 -4.04 23.71 -3.53
C GLU A 7 -3.42 22.95 -2.36
N ARG A 8 -2.10 23.04 -2.20
CA ARG A 8 -1.35 22.39 -1.13
C ARG A 8 -1.29 23.26 0.12
N THR A 9 -2.38 23.27 0.88
CA THR A 9 -2.50 24.09 2.09
C THR A 9 -2.06 23.40 3.36
N LYS A 10 -1.98 22.06 3.34
CA LYS A 10 -1.66 21.21 4.50
C LYS A 10 -0.63 20.14 4.13
N PRO A 11 0.11 19.57 5.12
CA PRO A 11 0.92 18.39 4.89
C PRO A 11 0.09 17.24 4.33
N HIS A 12 0.60 16.55 3.30
CA HIS A 12 -0.04 15.40 2.68
C HIS A 12 0.51 14.10 3.25
N VAL A 13 -0.40 13.23 3.72
CA VAL A 13 -0.08 11.92 4.30
C VAL A 13 -0.92 10.84 3.63
N ASN A 14 -0.29 9.74 3.25
CA ASN A 14 -0.98 8.55 2.78
C ASN A 14 -1.23 7.61 3.95
N ILE A 15 -2.48 7.42 4.31
CA ILE A 15 -2.92 6.49 5.33
C ILE A 15 -3.69 5.35 4.66
N GLY A 16 -3.81 4.20 5.29
CA GLY A 16 -4.68 3.15 4.75
C GLY A 16 -5.25 2.24 5.81
N THR A 17 -6.24 1.46 5.43
CA THR A 17 -6.83 0.40 6.25
C THR A 17 -6.31 -0.95 5.82
N ILE A 18 -5.78 -1.74 6.76
CA ILE A 18 -5.34 -3.12 6.58
C ILE A 18 -6.01 -4.01 7.64
N GLY A 19 -6.04 -5.31 7.41
CA GLY A 19 -6.63 -6.29 8.35
C GLY A 19 -7.43 -7.37 7.63
N HIS A 20 -7.99 -8.29 8.40
CA HIS A 20 -8.71 -9.45 7.90
C HIS A 20 -9.96 -9.07 7.07
N VAL A 21 -10.41 -9.98 6.18
CA VAL A 21 -11.71 -9.86 5.52
C VAL A 21 -12.83 -9.82 6.59
N ASP A 22 -13.91 -9.10 6.32
CA ASP A 22 -15.07 -8.92 7.21
C ASP A 22 -14.81 -8.23 8.55
N HIS A 23 -13.59 -7.74 8.83
CA HIS A 23 -13.31 -6.89 10.01
C HIS A 23 -13.83 -5.45 9.87
N GLY A 24 -14.41 -5.09 8.71
CA GLY A 24 -15.10 -3.82 8.49
C GLY A 24 -14.20 -2.66 8.05
N LYS A 25 -13.10 -2.93 7.32
CA LYS A 25 -12.17 -1.90 6.80
C LYS A 25 -12.90 -0.85 5.96
N THR A 26 -13.59 -1.26 4.91
CA THR A 26 -14.32 -0.36 3.99
C THR A 26 -15.46 0.37 4.71
N THR A 27 -16.15 -0.30 5.65
CA THR A 27 -17.18 0.33 6.49
C THR A 27 -16.59 1.44 7.37
N LEU A 28 -15.44 1.18 8.00
CA LEU A 28 -14.73 2.18 8.81
C LEU A 28 -14.23 3.33 7.95
N THR A 29 -13.71 3.06 6.76
CA THR A 29 -13.27 4.06 5.80
C THR A 29 -14.42 4.98 5.38
N ALA A 30 -15.61 4.42 5.12
CA ALA A 30 -16.81 5.18 4.85
C ALA A 30 -17.26 6.01 6.07
N ALA A 31 -17.15 5.44 7.28
CA ALA A 31 -17.46 6.15 8.53
C ALA A 31 -16.53 7.35 8.75
N ILE A 32 -15.22 7.18 8.56
CA ILE A 32 -14.24 8.27 8.63
C ILE A 32 -14.60 9.38 7.63
N SER A 33 -14.89 9.03 6.38
CA SER A 33 -15.27 10.00 5.35
C SER A 33 -16.51 10.79 5.75
N LYS A 34 -17.55 10.12 6.27
CA LYS A 34 -18.78 10.77 6.72
C LYS A 34 -18.55 11.67 7.93
N VAL A 35 -17.93 11.15 8.99
CA VAL A 35 -17.68 11.89 10.24
C VAL A 35 -16.87 13.16 9.97
N LEU A 36 -15.83 13.06 9.11
CA LEU A 36 -15.03 14.23 8.74
C LEU A 36 -15.80 15.21 7.83
N ALA A 37 -16.69 14.73 6.96
CA ALA A 37 -17.54 15.60 6.16
C ALA A 37 -18.57 16.36 7.02
N ASP A 38 -19.13 15.68 8.02
CA ASP A 38 -20.07 16.31 8.97
C ASP A 38 -19.35 17.35 9.88
N LYS A 39 -18.12 17.04 10.31
CA LYS A 39 -17.31 17.91 11.19
C LYS A 39 -16.69 19.10 10.44
N TYR A 40 -16.22 18.88 9.21
CA TYR A 40 -15.52 19.86 8.38
C TYR A 40 -16.14 19.92 6.97
N PRO A 41 -17.38 20.39 6.82
CA PRO A 41 -18.12 20.32 5.56
C PRO A 41 -17.51 21.17 4.42
N ASP A 42 -16.76 22.22 4.76
CA ASP A 42 -16.05 23.03 3.76
C ASP A 42 -14.78 22.36 3.19
N LEU A 43 -14.29 21.32 3.86
CA LEU A 43 -13.04 20.63 3.51
C LEU A 43 -13.28 19.26 2.90
N ASN A 44 -14.40 18.61 3.21
CA ASN A 44 -14.63 17.21 2.89
C ASN A 44 -15.96 16.98 2.19
N GLU A 45 -15.96 16.03 1.26
CA GLU A 45 -17.17 15.46 0.68
C GLU A 45 -17.34 14.03 1.21
N GLN A 46 -18.55 13.67 1.64
CA GLN A 46 -18.85 12.31 2.06
C GLN A 46 -18.70 11.35 0.88
N ARG A 47 -18.04 10.19 1.15
CA ARG A 47 -17.99 9.06 0.23
C ARG A 47 -18.74 7.88 0.83
N ASP A 48 -19.78 7.44 0.16
CA ASP A 48 -20.57 6.29 0.59
C ASP A 48 -19.81 4.96 0.31
N PHE A 49 -20.13 3.93 1.08
CA PHE A 49 -19.59 2.58 0.90
C PHE A 49 -19.62 2.11 -0.57
N GLY A 50 -20.73 2.30 -1.26
CA GLY A 50 -20.85 1.91 -2.67
C GLY A 50 -20.06 2.78 -3.67
N ALA A 51 -19.50 3.92 -3.22
CA ALA A 51 -18.58 4.72 -4.01
C ALA A 51 -17.12 4.29 -3.79
N ILE A 52 -16.82 3.62 -2.66
CA ILE A 52 -15.53 3.04 -2.32
C ILE A 52 -15.39 1.71 -3.06
N ASP A 53 -16.23 0.72 -2.78
CA ASP A 53 -16.32 -0.56 -3.50
C ASP A 53 -17.17 -0.38 -4.77
N SER A 54 -16.57 0.23 -5.79
CA SER A 54 -17.30 0.68 -6.98
C SER A 54 -17.45 -0.39 -8.06
N ALA A 55 -16.58 -1.40 -8.10
CA ALA A 55 -16.62 -2.44 -9.12
C ALA A 55 -17.83 -3.37 -8.95
N PRO A 56 -18.47 -3.81 -10.05
CA PRO A 56 -19.62 -4.71 -9.99
C PRO A 56 -19.33 -6.02 -9.24
N GLU A 57 -18.13 -6.56 -9.37
CA GLU A 57 -17.69 -7.79 -8.72
C GLU A 57 -17.53 -7.61 -7.19
N GLU A 58 -17.00 -6.46 -6.74
CA GLU A 58 -16.89 -6.09 -5.33
C GLU A 58 -18.27 -6.05 -4.67
N ARG A 59 -19.23 -5.36 -5.32
CA ARG A 59 -20.62 -5.27 -4.83
C ARG A 59 -21.31 -6.61 -4.79
N GLN A 60 -21.07 -7.49 -5.76
CA GLN A 60 -21.69 -8.82 -5.82
C GLN A 60 -21.13 -9.74 -4.73
N ARG A 61 -19.83 -9.67 -4.45
CA ARG A 61 -19.16 -10.52 -3.47
C ARG A 61 -19.15 -9.95 -2.06
N GLY A 62 -19.38 -8.63 -1.90
CA GLY A 62 -19.31 -7.92 -0.62
C GLY A 62 -17.88 -7.82 -0.06
N ILE A 63 -16.87 -7.88 -0.94
CA ILE A 63 -15.45 -7.79 -0.54
C ILE A 63 -14.71 -6.81 -1.45
N THR A 64 -13.76 -6.08 -0.89
CA THR A 64 -12.85 -5.20 -1.62
C THR A 64 -11.85 -6.05 -2.41
N ILE A 65 -11.74 -5.80 -3.70
CA ILE A 65 -10.82 -6.48 -4.64
C ILE A 65 -9.69 -5.54 -5.06
N ASN A 66 -10.07 -4.35 -5.51
CA ASN A 66 -9.14 -3.33 -5.96
C ASN A 66 -8.81 -2.37 -4.84
N ILE A 67 -7.68 -1.66 -5.00
CA ILE A 67 -7.32 -0.58 -4.10
C ILE A 67 -8.25 0.61 -4.40
N ALA A 68 -8.89 1.17 -3.38
CA ALA A 68 -9.63 2.41 -3.49
C ALA A 68 -8.85 3.56 -2.84
N HIS A 69 -8.84 4.72 -3.50
CA HIS A 69 -8.22 5.93 -2.98
C HIS A 69 -9.29 6.97 -2.66
N ILE A 70 -9.30 7.45 -1.43
CA ILE A 70 -10.27 8.42 -0.94
C ILE A 70 -9.51 9.63 -0.40
N GLU A 71 -10.02 10.82 -0.68
CA GLU A 71 -9.50 12.08 -0.18
C GLU A 71 -10.33 12.56 1.01
N TYR A 72 -9.67 12.96 2.09
CA TYR A 72 -10.28 13.71 3.17
C TYR A 72 -9.24 14.56 3.94
N GLN A 73 -9.71 15.46 4.77
CA GLN A 73 -8.86 16.35 5.54
C GLN A 73 -9.30 16.42 7.00
N THR A 74 -8.34 16.50 7.89
CA THR A 74 -8.54 17.03 9.24
C THR A 74 -8.15 18.51 9.28
N GLU A 75 -8.21 19.14 10.43
CA GLU A 75 -7.73 20.51 10.60
C GLU A 75 -6.22 20.62 10.33
N ALA A 76 -5.46 19.57 10.69
CA ALA A 76 -4.01 19.55 10.61
C ALA A 76 -3.45 19.05 9.27
N ARG A 77 -4.13 18.09 8.59
CA ARG A 77 -3.55 17.32 7.48
C ARG A 77 -4.53 17.05 6.34
N HIS A 78 -3.97 16.85 5.15
CA HIS A 78 -4.64 16.31 3.98
C HIS A 78 -4.25 14.85 3.81
N TYR A 79 -5.25 13.96 3.71
CA TYR A 79 -5.04 12.52 3.60
C TYR A 79 -5.46 11.97 2.24
N ALA A 80 -4.62 11.12 1.67
CA ALA A 80 -5.04 10.10 0.72
C ALA A 80 -5.22 8.79 1.51
N HIS A 81 -6.44 8.30 1.58
CA HIS A 81 -6.73 7.04 2.24
C HIS A 81 -6.78 5.92 1.23
N VAL A 82 -6.01 4.88 1.49
CA VAL A 82 -5.88 3.67 0.69
C VAL A 82 -6.68 2.56 1.35
N ASP A 83 -7.85 2.22 0.84
CA ASP A 83 -8.60 1.05 1.30
C ASP A 83 -8.08 -0.20 0.59
N ALA A 84 -7.42 -1.09 1.33
CA ALA A 84 -6.76 -2.27 0.81
C ALA A 84 -7.63 -3.53 1.00
N PRO A 85 -7.64 -4.48 0.01
CA PRO A 85 -8.38 -5.71 0.14
C PRO A 85 -7.91 -6.55 1.32
N GLY A 86 -8.87 -7.26 1.97
CA GLY A 86 -8.58 -8.12 3.11
C GLY A 86 -8.42 -9.60 2.76
N HIS A 87 -8.89 -10.03 1.59
CA HIS A 87 -8.94 -11.44 1.21
C HIS A 87 -7.59 -11.93 0.66
N ALA A 88 -7.21 -13.16 1.02
CA ALA A 88 -5.92 -13.77 0.64
C ALA A 88 -5.66 -13.81 -0.88
N ASP A 89 -6.72 -13.96 -1.70
CA ASP A 89 -6.59 -13.98 -3.17
C ASP A 89 -6.09 -12.63 -3.73
N TYR A 90 -6.27 -11.53 -3.01
CA TYR A 90 -5.95 -10.18 -3.46
C TYR A 90 -4.74 -9.57 -2.75
N VAL A 91 -3.92 -10.39 -2.11
CA VAL A 91 -2.72 -9.94 -1.39
C VAL A 91 -1.77 -9.10 -2.26
N LYS A 92 -1.69 -9.36 -3.56
CA LYS A 92 -0.94 -8.51 -4.50
C LYS A 92 -1.42 -7.05 -4.46
N ASN A 93 -2.72 -6.83 -4.44
CA ASN A 93 -3.30 -5.48 -4.34
C ASN A 93 -3.08 -4.90 -2.94
N MET A 94 -3.17 -5.72 -1.88
CA MET A 94 -2.83 -5.31 -0.52
C MET A 94 -1.37 -4.84 -0.41
N ILE A 95 -0.40 -5.60 -0.94
CA ILE A 95 1.03 -5.23 -0.95
C ILE A 95 1.24 -3.91 -1.69
N THR A 96 0.62 -3.77 -2.87
CA THR A 96 0.69 -2.53 -3.67
C THR A 96 0.12 -1.34 -2.92
N GLY A 97 -1.03 -1.51 -2.25
CA GLY A 97 -1.63 -0.45 -1.44
C GLY A 97 -0.77 -0.09 -0.23
N ALA A 98 -0.32 -1.10 0.51
CA ALA A 98 0.52 -0.90 1.70
C ALA A 98 1.84 -0.18 1.37
N ALA A 99 2.47 -0.48 0.24
CA ALA A 99 3.69 0.20 -0.21
C ALA A 99 3.51 1.71 -0.44
N GLN A 100 2.28 2.18 -0.55
CA GLN A 100 1.96 3.61 -0.72
C GLN A 100 1.73 4.35 0.62
N MET A 101 1.57 3.62 1.73
CA MET A 101 1.17 4.19 3.01
C MET A 101 2.35 4.77 3.79
N ASP A 102 2.14 5.92 4.40
CA ASP A 102 3.04 6.55 5.36
C ASP A 102 2.74 6.11 6.81
N GLY A 103 1.61 5.48 7.00
CA GLY A 103 1.12 4.82 8.19
C GLY A 103 -0.16 4.06 7.88
N ALA A 104 -0.58 3.11 8.70
CA ALA A 104 -1.82 2.40 8.47
C ALA A 104 -2.64 2.18 9.75
N ILE A 105 -3.95 2.05 9.56
CA ILE A 105 -4.92 1.65 10.58
C ILE A 105 -5.13 0.14 10.44
N LEU A 106 -4.67 -0.61 11.43
CA LEU A 106 -4.96 -2.04 11.53
C LEU A 106 -6.38 -2.22 12.10
N VAL A 107 -7.29 -2.70 11.26
CA VAL A 107 -8.67 -2.93 11.65
C VAL A 107 -8.84 -4.38 12.12
N VAL A 108 -9.19 -4.54 13.39
CA VAL A 108 -9.45 -5.83 14.03
C VAL A 108 -10.86 -5.84 14.59
N ALA A 109 -11.66 -6.85 14.27
CA ALA A 109 -12.98 -6.99 14.87
C ALA A 109 -12.82 -7.46 16.32
N ALA A 110 -13.42 -6.76 17.26
CA ALA A 110 -13.38 -7.10 18.69
C ALA A 110 -14.01 -8.48 18.99
N THR A 111 -14.93 -8.91 18.13
CA THR A 111 -15.59 -10.22 18.24
C THR A 111 -14.71 -11.40 17.86
N ASP A 112 -13.69 -11.17 17.01
CA ASP A 112 -12.91 -12.25 16.38
C ASP A 112 -11.43 -12.24 16.78
N GLY A 113 -10.92 -11.07 17.21
CA GLY A 113 -9.51 -10.87 17.50
C GLY A 113 -8.61 -10.91 16.24
N PRO A 114 -7.29 -11.00 16.40
CA PRO A 114 -6.34 -11.04 15.29
C PRO A 114 -6.38 -12.40 14.58
N MET A 115 -6.84 -12.41 13.34
CA MET A 115 -6.99 -13.58 12.48
C MET A 115 -5.75 -13.82 11.59
N ALA A 116 -5.73 -14.89 10.81
CA ALA A 116 -4.59 -15.26 9.97
C ALA A 116 -4.16 -14.15 8.99
N GLN A 117 -5.11 -13.51 8.31
CA GLN A 117 -4.80 -12.40 7.39
C GLN A 117 -4.40 -11.12 8.13
N THR A 118 -4.87 -10.91 9.38
CA THR A 118 -4.39 -9.81 10.22
C THR A 118 -2.88 -9.93 10.43
N ARG A 119 -2.39 -11.12 10.79
CA ARG A 119 -0.98 -11.43 11.00
C ARG A 119 -0.17 -11.26 9.70
N GLU A 120 -0.68 -11.78 8.57
CA GLU A 120 -0.04 -11.63 7.26
C GLU A 120 0.04 -10.15 6.84
N HIS A 121 -1.01 -9.36 7.06
CA HIS A 121 -1.04 -7.94 6.70
C HIS A 121 -0.06 -7.10 7.52
N VAL A 122 0.08 -7.37 8.83
CA VAL A 122 1.08 -6.69 9.69
C VAL A 122 2.49 -7.01 9.21
N LEU A 123 2.78 -8.29 8.93
CA LEU A 123 4.05 -8.73 8.37
C LEU A 123 4.37 -8.03 7.04
N LEU A 124 3.42 -8.04 6.10
CA LEU A 124 3.59 -7.43 4.79
C LEU A 124 3.77 -5.92 4.87
N ALA A 125 2.98 -5.24 5.71
CA ALA A 125 3.13 -3.80 5.95
C ALA A 125 4.55 -3.47 6.45
N ARG A 126 5.11 -4.29 7.36
CA ARG A 126 6.48 -4.15 7.82
C ARG A 126 7.50 -4.32 6.69
N GLN A 127 7.31 -5.32 5.85
CA GLN A 127 8.22 -5.64 4.74
C GLN A 127 8.23 -4.55 3.65
N VAL A 128 7.08 -3.96 3.33
CA VAL A 128 7.00 -2.86 2.35
C VAL A 128 7.38 -1.50 2.94
N GLY A 129 7.67 -1.45 4.24
CA GLY A 129 8.22 -0.27 4.90
C GLY A 129 7.19 0.70 5.46
N VAL A 130 5.97 0.27 5.77
CA VAL A 130 5.01 1.09 6.53
C VAL A 130 5.60 1.35 7.92
N PRO A 131 5.87 2.62 8.29
CA PRO A 131 6.68 2.89 9.49
C PRO A 131 5.91 2.74 10.80
N LYS A 132 4.62 3.02 10.81
CA LYS A 132 3.77 3.04 12.01
C LYS A 132 2.40 2.42 11.72
N LEU A 133 1.90 1.63 12.68
CA LEU A 133 0.55 1.10 12.69
C LEU A 133 -0.14 1.57 13.99
N LEU A 134 -1.40 2.02 13.86
CA LEU A 134 -2.32 2.17 14.97
C LEU A 134 -3.51 1.23 14.77
N VAL A 135 -4.27 0.97 15.83
CA VAL A 135 -5.31 -0.06 15.81
C VAL A 135 -6.69 0.54 15.95
N ALA A 136 -7.59 0.16 15.07
CA ALA A 136 -9.03 0.34 15.25
C ALA A 136 -9.64 -1.00 15.68
N LEU A 137 -9.98 -1.13 16.94
CA LEU A 137 -10.71 -2.28 17.47
C LEU A 137 -12.19 -2.09 17.10
N ASN A 138 -12.55 -2.61 15.94
CA ASN A 138 -13.86 -2.37 15.32
C ASN A 138 -14.91 -3.38 15.82
N LYS A 139 -16.19 -3.07 15.61
CA LYS A 139 -17.33 -3.83 16.12
C LYS A 139 -17.36 -3.93 17.66
N SER A 140 -16.76 -2.96 18.36
CA SER A 140 -16.74 -2.93 19.82
C SER A 140 -18.14 -2.78 20.43
N ASP A 141 -19.10 -2.28 19.65
CA ASP A 141 -20.54 -2.24 20.02
C ASP A 141 -21.19 -3.62 20.17
N MET A 142 -20.54 -4.67 19.70
CA MET A 142 -21.03 -6.06 19.77
C MET A 142 -20.47 -6.84 20.96
N VAL A 143 -19.60 -6.26 21.76
CA VAL A 143 -18.93 -6.90 22.88
C VAL A 143 -19.20 -6.10 24.16
N ASP A 144 -20.02 -6.67 25.05
CA ASP A 144 -20.39 -6.04 26.32
C ASP A 144 -19.35 -6.31 27.45
N ASP A 145 -18.43 -7.24 27.21
CA ASP A 145 -17.44 -7.69 28.18
C ASP A 145 -16.13 -6.91 28.00
N GLU A 146 -15.84 -6.01 28.94
CA GLU A 146 -14.62 -5.19 28.96
C GLU A 146 -13.35 -6.05 29.08
N GLU A 147 -13.36 -7.15 29.82
CA GLU A 147 -12.20 -8.03 29.98
C GLU A 147 -11.86 -8.71 28.65
N LEU A 148 -12.87 -9.03 27.83
CA LEU A 148 -12.66 -9.58 26.49
C LEU A 148 -12.06 -8.53 25.55
N LEU A 149 -12.52 -7.28 25.59
CA LEU A 149 -11.94 -6.18 24.81
C LEU A 149 -10.47 -5.96 25.18
N ASP A 150 -10.15 -5.96 26.48
CA ASP A 150 -8.77 -5.81 26.96
C ASP A 150 -7.87 -6.98 26.53
N LEU A 151 -8.41 -8.21 26.51
CA LEU A 151 -7.68 -9.39 26.04
C LEU A 151 -7.34 -9.29 24.56
N VAL A 152 -8.33 -8.92 23.72
CA VAL A 152 -8.10 -8.75 22.29
C VAL A 152 -7.10 -7.62 22.01
N GLU A 153 -7.18 -6.51 22.76
CA GLU A 153 -6.21 -5.43 22.67
C GLU A 153 -4.79 -5.93 22.97
N MET A 154 -4.62 -6.72 24.03
CA MET A 154 -3.33 -7.29 24.40
C MET A 154 -2.77 -8.22 23.32
N GLU A 155 -3.59 -9.09 22.73
CA GLU A 155 -3.18 -9.96 21.62
C GLU A 155 -2.72 -9.18 20.39
N VAL A 156 -3.39 -8.06 20.09
CA VAL A 156 -3.01 -7.20 18.96
C VAL A 156 -1.69 -6.48 19.23
N ARG A 157 -1.47 -5.99 20.45
CA ARG A 157 -0.20 -5.35 20.86
C ARG A 157 0.96 -6.33 20.79
N GLU A 158 0.77 -7.58 21.23
CA GLU A 158 1.76 -8.65 21.11
C GLU A 158 2.08 -8.93 19.64
N LEU A 159 1.05 -9.07 18.78
CA LEU A 159 1.25 -9.24 17.35
C LEU A 159 2.07 -8.10 16.71
N LEU A 160 1.80 -6.84 17.07
CA LEU A 160 2.56 -5.70 16.55
C LEU A 160 4.02 -5.77 17.00
N SER A 161 4.27 -6.09 18.29
CA SER A 161 5.60 -6.21 18.87
C SER A 161 6.40 -7.34 18.21
N ASP A 162 5.80 -8.50 17.98
CA ASP A 162 6.41 -9.65 17.30
C ASP A 162 6.86 -9.32 15.87
N GLN A 163 6.15 -8.41 15.20
CA GLN A 163 6.49 -7.94 13.84
C GLN A 163 7.40 -6.69 13.85
N GLY A 164 7.91 -6.30 15.02
CA GLY A 164 8.89 -5.22 15.19
C GLY A 164 8.29 -3.81 15.10
N TYR A 165 7.00 -3.67 15.35
CA TYR A 165 6.36 -2.38 15.63
C TYR A 165 6.40 -2.07 17.14
N GLU A 166 6.16 -0.83 17.51
CA GLU A 166 6.06 -0.40 18.91
C GLU A 166 4.66 -0.75 19.45
N GLY A 167 4.38 -2.06 19.69
CA GLY A 167 3.04 -2.53 20.04
C GLY A 167 2.49 -1.94 21.34
N ASP A 168 3.35 -1.73 22.34
CA ASP A 168 2.96 -1.15 23.64
C ASP A 168 2.55 0.33 23.50
N ASP A 169 3.22 1.08 22.60
CA ASP A 169 2.98 2.51 22.39
C ASP A 169 1.95 2.80 21.29
N ALA A 170 1.58 1.79 20.49
CA ALA A 170 0.62 1.96 19.41
C ALA A 170 -0.77 2.33 19.97
N PRO A 171 -1.39 3.44 19.49
CA PRO A 171 -2.77 3.75 19.87
C PRO A 171 -3.73 2.62 19.48
N VAL A 172 -4.60 2.23 20.40
CA VAL A 172 -5.72 1.32 20.15
C VAL A 172 -7.00 2.08 20.46
N VAL A 173 -7.86 2.26 19.47
CA VAL A 173 -9.12 2.97 19.61
C VAL A 173 -10.27 2.00 19.37
N ARG A 174 -11.17 1.87 20.33
CA ARG A 174 -12.38 1.07 20.22
C ARG A 174 -13.40 1.82 19.39
N VAL A 175 -13.87 1.23 18.30
CA VAL A 175 -14.79 1.87 17.35
C VAL A 175 -15.90 0.93 16.91
N SER A 176 -16.97 1.51 16.40
CA SER A 176 -17.96 0.81 15.57
C SER A 176 -18.18 1.63 14.30
N GLY A 177 -17.56 1.20 13.22
CA GLY A 177 -17.73 1.88 11.93
C GLY A 177 -19.17 1.90 11.45
N LEU A 178 -19.95 0.83 11.71
CA LEU A 178 -21.36 0.77 11.33
C LEU A 178 -22.20 1.75 12.15
N LYS A 179 -22.06 1.78 13.48
CA LYS A 179 -22.81 2.70 14.33
C LYS A 179 -22.46 4.15 14.09
N ALA A 180 -21.19 4.44 13.82
CA ALA A 180 -20.77 5.79 13.41
C ALA A 180 -21.42 6.22 12.09
N LEU A 181 -21.54 5.33 11.10
CA LEU A 181 -22.28 5.58 9.86
C LEU A 181 -23.78 5.83 10.10
N GLU A 182 -24.37 5.13 11.07
CA GLU A 182 -25.76 5.34 11.48
C GLU A 182 -25.98 6.67 12.23
N GLY A 183 -24.88 7.32 12.67
CA GLY A 183 -24.92 8.62 13.35
C GLY A 183 -25.04 8.51 14.87
N ASP A 184 -24.73 7.37 15.44
CA ASP A 184 -24.66 7.19 16.90
C ASP A 184 -23.54 8.08 17.47
N ALA A 185 -23.91 8.96 18.44
CA ALA A 185 -23.02 10.01 18.92
C ALA A 185 -21.76 9.49 19.62
N GLU A 186 -21.85 8.37 20.32
CA GLU A 186 -20.72 7.72 20.99
C GLU A 186 -19.70 7.23 19.97
N TRP A 187 -20.17 6.51 18.95
CA TRP A 187 -19.32 5.91 17.92
C TRP A 187 -18.83 6.93 16.89
N VAL A 188 -19.57 8.01 16.64
CA VAL A 188 -19.07 9.17 15.90
C VAL A 188 -17.87 9.79 16.63
N LYS A 189 -17.99 9.99 17.97
CA LYS A 189 -16.89 10.51 18.77
C LYS A 189 -15.68 9.56 18.77
N ALA A 190 -15.90 8.25 18.84
CA ALA A 190 -14.82 7.26 18.76
C ALA A 190 -14.05 7.31 17.43
N VAL A 191 -14.75 7.56 16.31
CA VAL A 191 -14.09 7.75 15.00
C VAL A 191 -13.33 9.09 14.94
N GLU A 192 -13.84 10.16 15.58
CA GLU A 192 -13.08 11.40 15.72
C GLU A 192 -11.80 11.19 16.53
N ASP A 193 -11.87 10.44 17.66
CA ASP A 193 -10.72 10.12 18.50
C ASP A 193 -9.70 9.26 17.74
N LEU A 194 -10.18 8.33 16.89
CA LEU A 194 -9.31 7.57 15.99
C LEU A 194 -8.54 8.50 15.04
N MET A 195 -9.20 9.50 14.45
CA MET A 195 -8.54 10.41 13.53
C MET A 195 -7.60 11.40 14.24
N GLU A 196 -7.89 11.77 15.48
CA GLU A 196 -6.98 12.53 16.33
C GLU A 196 -5.72 11.70 16.65
N ALA A 197 -5.87 10.43 17.00
CA ALA A 197 -4.74 9.51 17.19
C ALA A 197 -3.92 9.34 15.91
N VAL A 198 -4.55 9.29 14.71
CA VAL A 198 -3.83 9.28 13.42
C VAL A 198 -3.02 10.55 13.22
N ASP A 199 -3.61 11.74 13.49
CA ASP A 199 -2.92 13.03 13.35
C ASP A 199 -1.69 13.13 14.28
N GLU A 200 -1.76 12.58 15.48
CA GLU A 200 -0.70 12.65 16.49
C GLU A 200 0.38 11.58 16.30
N TYR A 201 -0.03 10.33 16.07
CA TYR A 201 0.88 9.18 16.10
C TYR A 201 1.61 8.95 14.78
N ILE A 202 0.96 9.20 13.63
CA ILE A 202 1.61 9.02 12.33
C ILE A 202 2.48 10.25 12.03
N PRO A 203 3.80 10.09 11.85
CA PRO A 203 4.68 11.22 11.59
C PRO A 203 4.39 11.85 10.23
N THR A 204 4.59 13.17 10.11
CA THR A 204 4.60 13.81 8.80
C THR A 204 5.81 13.30 8.01
N PRO A 205 5.59 12.66 6.85
CA PRO A 205 6.67 12.00 6.13
C PRO A 205 7.65 13.01 5.51
N VAL A 206 8.94 12.68 5.57
CA VAL A 206 9.97 13.39 4.83
C VAL A 206 9.95 12.93 3.37
N ARG A 207 9.87 13.88 2.43
CA ARG A 207 9.75 13.62 1.00
C ARG A 207 11.04 13.93 0.25
N ASP A 208 11.57 12.94 -0.47
CA ASP A 208 12.76 13.06 -1.31
C ASP A 208 12.47 13.81 -2.63
N ARG A 209 12.16 15.11 -2.56
CA ARG A 209 11.77 15.92 -3.74
C ARG A 209 12.94 16.24 -4.67
N ASP A 210 14.16 16.26 -4.18
CA ASP A 210 15.36 16.62 -4.94
C ASP A 210 15.94 15.45 -5.74
N LYS A 211 15.51 14.23 -5.47
CA LYS A 211 15.91 13.04 -6.25
C LYS A 211 15.23 13.02 -7.63
N PRO A 212 15.79 12.28 -8.60
CA PRO A 212 15.13 12.06 -9.89
C PRO A 212 13.73 11.45 -9.68
N PHE A 213 12.74 11.98 -10.41
CA PHE A 213 11.35 11.52 -10.30
C PHE A 213 11.24 10.03 -10.60
N LEU A 214 10.45 9.34 -9.79
CA LEU A 214 10.06 7.95 -9.96
C LEU A 214 8.63 7.73 -9.43
N MET A 215 7.77 7.15 -10.26
CA MET A 215 6.42 6.75 -9.92
C MET A 215 6.13 5.34 -10.47
N PRO A 216 5.95 4.33 -9.61
CA PRO A 216 5.46 3.01 -10.03
C PRO A 216 4.05 3.12 -10.59
N ILE A 217 3.79 2.42 -11.70
CA ILE A 217 2.45 2.36 -12.31
C ILE A 217 1.61 1.34 -11.56
N GLU A 218 0.49 1.80 -11.03
CA GLU A 218 -0.51 0.99 -10.32
C GLU A 218 -1.64 0.57 -11.25
N ASP A 219 -2.16 1.50 -12.04
CA ASP A 219 -3.23 1.22 -13.00
C ASP A 219 -3.08 2.06 -14.27
N VAL A 220 -3.77 1.63 -15.34
CA VAL A 220 -3.71 2.24 -16.66
C VAL A 220 -5.11 2.40 -17.22
N PHE A 221 -5.50 3.62 -17.51
CA PHE A 221 -6.81 3.97 -18.03
C PHE A 221 -6.72 4.63 -19.41
N THR A 222 -7.80 4.54 -20.17
CA THR A 222 -8.00 5.33 -21.38
C THR A 222 -9.12 6.34 -21.14
N ILE A 223 -8.82 7.62 -21.33
CA ILE A 223 -9.84 8.67 -21.30
C ILE A 223 -10.16 9.05 -22.73
N THR A 224 -11.43 8.84 -23.14
CA THR A 224 -11.92 9.16 -24.48
C THR A 224 -11.61 10.62 -24.83
N GLY A 225 -10.92 10.84 -25.97
CA GLY A 225 -10.54 12.17 -26.45
C GLY A 225 -9.33 12.81 -25.75
N ARG A 226 -8.76 12.18 -24.70
CA ARG A 226 -7.57 12.69 -23.98
C ARG A 226 -6.35 11.79 -24.12
N GLY A 227 -6.52 10.46 -24.10
CA GLY A 227 -5.44 9.50 -24.24
C GLY A 227 -5.28 8.56 -23.06
N THR A 228 -4.09 7.99 -22.90
CA THR A 228 -3.74 7.05 -21.84
C THR A 228 -3.30 7.80 -20.58
N VAL A 229 -3.89 7.42 -19.46
CA VAL A 229 -3.52 7.89 -18.12
C VAL A 229 -2.97 6.70 -17.31
N VAL A 230 -1.84 6.91 -16.67
CA VAL A 230 -1.28 5.99 -15.70
C VAL A 230 -1.43 6.59 -14.30
N THR A 231 -1.78 5.76 -13.32
CA THR A 231 -1.88 6.19 -11.92
C THR A 231 -0.81 5.52 -11.06
N GLY A 232 -0.47 6.17 -9.97
CA GLY A 232 0.47 5.66 -8.98
C GLY A 232 0.82 6.72 -7.95
N ARG A 233 1.57 6.32 -6.94
CA ARG A 233 2.16 7.24 -5.97
C ARG A 233 3.56 7.64 -6.45
N ALA A 234 3.85 8.93 -6.50
CA ALA A 234 5.20 9.43 -6.72
C ALA A 234 6.11 8.99 -5.55
N GLU A 235 7.02 8.06 -5.80
CA GLU A 235 7.92 7.51 -4.76
C GLU A 235 8.94 8.56 -4.34
N ARG A 236 9.48 9.32 -5.32
CA ARG A 236 10.45 10.39 -5.12
C ARG A 236 10.46 11.40 -6.26
N GLY A 237 11.09 12.55 -6.02
CA GLY A 237 11.29 13.59 -7.01
C GLY A 237 10.10 14.51 -7.21
N THR A 238 10.21 15.35 -8.21
CA THR A 238 9.18 16.29 -8.68
C THR A 238 9.07 16.19 -10.20
N LEU A 239 7.84 16.24 -10.74
CA LEU A 239 7.54 16.15 -12.16
C LEU A 239 6.59 17.27 -12.56
N ALA A 240 7.02 18.18 -13.42
CA ALA A 240 6.18 19.24 -13.96
C ALA A 240 5.44 18.79 -15.23
N ILE A 241 4.31 19.44 -15.55
CA ILE A 241 3.62 19.27 -16.83
C ILE A 241 4.59 19.59 -17.98
N ASN A 242 4.43 18.88 -19.10
CA ASN A 242 5.27 18.93 -20.30
C ASN A 242 6.70 18.42 -20.10
N SER A 243 7.01 17.78 -18.98
CA SER A 243 8.29 17.08 -18.81
C SER A 243 8.34 15.81 -19.65
N GLU A 244 9.52 15.53 -20.20
CA GLU A 244 9.85 14.27 -20.82
C GLU A 244 10.12 13.21 -19.74
N VAL A 245 9.59 12.00 -19.95
CA VAL A 245 9.73 10.85 -19.03
C VAL A 245 10.03 9.58 -19.82
N GLU A 246 10.56 8.58 -19.12
CA GLU A 246 10.70 7.21 -19.62
C GLU A 246 9.77 6.27 -18.87
N ILE A 247 9.24 5.29 -19.60
CA ILE A 247 8.49 4.14 -19.08
C ILE A 247 9.46 2.98 -19.05
N VAL A 248 9.79 2.47 -17.87
CA VAL A 248 10.87 1.49 -17.66
C VAL A 248 10.34 0.23 -16.97
N GLY A 249 10.87 -0.92 -17.37
CA GLY A 249 10.55 -2.25 -16.81
C GLY A 249 9.62 -3.04 -17.72
N ILE A 250 9.64 -4.36 -17.58
CA ILE A 250 8.81 -5.38 -18.26
C ILE A 250 8.98 -5.34 -19.79
N ARG A 251 8.80 -4.18 -20.41
CA ARG A 251 8.88 -3.94 -21.86
C ARG A 251 10.08 -3.07 -22.22
N PRO A 252 10.43 -2.98 -23.50
CA PRO A 252 11.45 -2.01 -23.95
C PRO A 252 11.14 -0.59 -23.47
N VAL A 253 12.17 0.13 -23.06
CA VAL A 253 12.03 1.51 -22.57
C VAL A 253 11.41 2.40 -23.65
N GLN A 254 10.40 3.17 -23.24
CA GLN A 254 9.70 4.13 -24.10
C GLN A 254 9.83 5.53 -23.54
N LYS A 255 9.98 6.52 -24.43
CA LYS A 255 9.97 7.94 -24.08
C LYS A 255 8.62 8.56 -24.39
N THR A 256 8.16 9.43 -23.50
CA THR A 256 6.93 10.19 -23.71
C THR A 256 6.98 11.52 -22.97
N THR A 257 5.95 12.34 -23.16
CA THR A 257 5.79 13.61 -22.45
C THR A 257 4.51 13.53 -21.60
N VAL A 258 4.59 13.97 -20.35
CA VAL A 258 3.42 14.11 -19.47
C VAL A 258 2.70 15.41 -19.81
N THR A 259 1.48 15.32 -20.35
CA THR A 259 0.70 16.48 -20.81
C THR A 259 -0.33 16.97 -19.81
N GLY A 260 -0.55 16.22 -18.73
CA GLY A 260 -1.46 16.58 -17.65
C GLY A 260 -1.18 15.76 -16.40
N ILE A 261 -1.40 16.38 -15.26
CA ILE A 261 -1.25 15.76 -13.93
C ILE A 261 -2.53 16.04 -13.16
N GLU A 262 -3.11 15.01 -12.56
CA GLU A 262 -4.35 15.13 -11.78
C GLU A 262 -4.21 14.34 -10.47
N MET A 263 -4.76 14.88 -9.38
CA MET A 263 -4.91 14.20 -8.10
C MET A 263 -6.34 14.45 -7.61
N PHE A 264 -7.10 13.39 -7.27
CA PHE A 264 -8.50 13.48 -6.84
C PHE A 264 -9.36 14.34 -7.76
N HIS A 265 -9.24 14.14 -9.09
CA HIS A 265 -9.93 14.89 -10.14
C HIS A 265 -9.60 16.40 -10.24
N LYS A 266 -8.66 16.91 -9.45
CA LYS A 266 -8.13 18.28 -9.50
C LYS A 266 -6.84 18.31 -10.31
N GLN A 267 -6.59 19.41 -11.04
CA GLN A 267 -5.39 19.58 -11.84
C GLN A 267 -4.20 20.05 -11.00
N LEU A 268 -3.01 19.54 -11.33
CA LEU A 268 -1.72 19.92 -10.76
C LEU A 268 -0.82 20.47 -11.87
N ASP A 269 -0.01 21.48 -11.57
CA ASP A 269 1.06 21.95 -12.44
C ASP A 269 2.28 21.02 -12.36
N GLU A 270 2.47 20.39 -11.21
CA GLU A 270 3.54 19.43 -10.94
C GLU A 270 3.10 18.39 -9.90
N ALA A 271 3.64 17.16 -10.01
CA ALA A 271 3.52 16.11 -9.00
C ALA A 271 4.74 16.11 -8.09
N TRP A 272 4.54 15.92 -6.79
CA TRP A 272 5.60 15.82 -5.79
C TRP A 272 5.68 14.41 -5.18
N ALA A 273 6.87 14.05 -4.72
CA ALA A 273 7.07 12.84 -3.93
C ALA A 273 6.00 12.69 -2.83
N GLY A 274 5.39 11.52 -2.77
CA GLY A 274 4.31 11.18 -1.84
C GLY A 274 2.90 11.37 -2.38
N GLU A 275 2.69 12.06 -3.49
CA GLU A 275 1.35 12.29 -4.05
C GLU A 275 0.88 11.13 -4.91
N ASN A 276 -0.39 10.73 -4.72
CA ASN A 276 -1.08 9.79 -5.59
C ASN A 276 -1.68 10.54 -6.78
N CYS A 277 -1.13 10.36 -7.96
CA CYS A 277 -1.53 11.14 -9.13
C CYS A 277 -1.74 10.29 -10.39
N GLY A 278 -2.54 10.83 -11.29
CA GLY A 278 -2.71 10.34 -12.63
C GLY A 278 -1.91 11.21 -13.62
N LEU A 279 -1.08 10.57 -14.43
CA LEU A 279 -0.26 11.21 -15.46
C LEU A 279 -0.84 10.93 -16.84
N LEU A 280 -1.19 11.97 -17.59
CA LEU A 280 -1.63 11.86 -18.98
C LEU A 280 -0.42 11.80 -19.90
N LEU A 281 -0.26 10.70 -20.62
CA LEU A 281 0.88 10.41 -21.47
C LEU A 281 0.60 10.72 -22.95
N ARG A 282 1.51 11.42 -23.61
CA ARG A 282 1.38 11.78 -25.02
C ARG A 282 1.76 10.59 -25.91
N GLY A 283 0.86 10.21 -26.84
CA GLY A 283 1.16 9.23 -27.89
C GLY A 283 1.38 7.79 -27.43
N ILE A 284 1.09 7.49 -26.16
CA ILE A 284 1.14 6.14 -25.59
C ILE A 284 -0.26 5.53 -25.68
N LYS A 285 -0.36 4.31 -26.21
CA LYS A 285 -1.60 3.54 -26.21
C LYS A 285 -1.71 2.72 -24.93
N ARG A 286 -2.95 2.33 -24.58
CA ARG A 286 -3.24 1.51 -23.39
C ARG A 286 -2.47 0.18 -23.39
N GLU A 287 -2.33 -0.45 -24.55
CA GLU A 287 -1.62 -1.71 -24.76
C GLU A 287 -0.08 -1.61 -24.67
N ASP A 288 0.48 -0.39 -24.74
CA ASP A 288 1.94 -0.17 -24.72
C ASP A 288 2.49 -0.01 -23.29
N VAL A 289 1.63 0.13 -22.32
CA VAL A 289 1.99 0.36 -20.90
C VAL A 289 1.17 -0.54 -19.99
N GLU A 290 1.79 -1.01 -18.92
CA GLU A 290 1.13 -1.90 -17.95
C GLU A 290 1.58 -1.65 -16.51
N ARG A 291 0.76 -2.12 -15.58
CA ARG A 291 1.08 -2.14 -14.13
C ARG A 291 2.43 -2.83 -13.90
N GLY A 292 3.23 -2.27 -13.02
CA GLY A 292 4.55 -2.81 -12.67
C GLY A 292 5.72 -2.13 -13.38
N GLN A 293 5.46 -1.42 -14.49
CA GLN A 293 6.44 -0.47 -15.03
C GLN A 293 6.52 0.77 -14.13
N VAL A 294 7.54 1.59 -14.34
CA VAL A 294 7.72 2.86 -13.63
C VAL A 294 7.82 4.03 -14.61
N ILE A 295 7.29 5.19 -14.21
CA ILE A 295 7.52 6.47 -14.87
C ILE A 295 8.69 7.14 -14.18
N VAL A 296 9.71 7.51 -14.94
CA VAL A 296 10.95 8.07 -14.39
C VAL A 296 11.47 9.25 -15.19
N LYS A 297 12.32 10.07 -14.55
CA LYS A 297 13.15 11.03 -15.24
C LYS A 297 14.06 10.28 -16.22
N PRO A 298 14.21 10.72 -17.50
CA PRO A 298 15.00 10.02 -18.49
C PRO A 298 16.41 9.68 -18.00
N GLY A 299 16.81 8.41 -18.19
CA GLY A 299 18.12 7.89 -17.84
C GLY A 299 18.40 7.74 -16.33
N SER A 300 17.40 7.88 -15.46
CA SER A 300 17.61 7.82 -14.01
C SER A 300 17.57 6.41 -13.40
N ILE A 301 16.98 5.45 -14.10
CA ILE A 301 16.93 4.04 -13.71
C ILE A 301 16.88 3.15 -14.95
N THR A 302 17.38 1.93 -14.86
CA THR A 302 17.42 0.95 -15.93
C THR A 302 16.67 -0.33 -15.55
N PRO A 303 16.16 -1.10 -16.53
CA PRO A 303 15.56 -2.40 -16.27
C PRO A 303 16.64 -3.47 -16.14
N HIS A 304 16.46 -4.40 -15.19
CA HIS A 304 17.42 -5.46 -14.86
C HIS A 304 16.72 -6.79 -14.60
N THR A 305 17.43 -7.89 -14.85
CA THR A 305 16.96 -9.26 -14.61
C THR A 305 17.76 -9.98 -13.53
N ASP A 306 19.07 -9.70 -13.39
CA ASP A 306 19.96 -10.49 -12.55
C ASP A 306 20.55 -9.59 -11.43
N PHE A 307 20.43 -10.06 -10.19
CA PHE A 307 20.89 -9.31 -9.02
C PHE A 307 21.31 -10.23 -7.88
N GLU A 308 22.15 -9.71 -6.99
CA GLU A 308 22.44 -10.26 -5.67
C GLU A 308 21.54 -9.63 -4.62
N ALA A 309 21.13 -10.39 -3.62
CA ALA A 309 20.27 -9.91 -2.55
C ALA A 309 20.56 -10.57 -1.21
N ASN A 310 20.35 -9.79 -0.12
CA ASN A 310 20.22 -10.34 1.22
C ASN A 310 18.74 -10.65 1.47
N VAL A 311 18.45 -11.87 1.91
CA VAL A 311 17.09 -12.37 2.07
C VAL A 311 16.93 -13.05 3.42
N TYR A 312 15.83 -12.72 4.09
CA TYR A 312 15.32 -13.45 5.24
C TYR A 312 14.19 -14.38 4.81
N ILE A 313 14.29 -15.65 5.17
CA ILE A 313 13.26 -16.67 4.90
C ILE A 313 12.42 -16.85 6.15
N LEU A 314 11.12 -16.57 6.04
CA LEU A 314 10.19 -16.67 7.16
C LEU A 314 10.18 -18.08 7.75
N SER A 315 10.23 -18.16 9.07
CA SER A 315 10.06 -19.40 9.81
C SER A 315 8.63 -19.94 9.68
N LYS A 316 8.45 -21.18 10.10
CA LYS A 316 7.11 -21.82 10.15
C LYS A 316 6.14 -21.04 11.05
N ASP A 317 6.62 -20.54 12.18
CA ASP A 317 5.80 -19.84 13.18
C ASP A 317 5.40 -18.45 12.69
N GLU A 318 6.17 -17.85 11.79
CA GLU A 318 5.83 -16.62 11.06
C GLU A 318 4.91 -16.85 9.84
N GLY A 319 4.41 -18.07 9.64
CA GLY A 319 3.56 -18.43 8.50
C GLY A 319 4.31 -18.74 7.21
N GLY A 320 5.65 -18.84 7.26
CA GLY A 320 6.53 -19.15 6.15
C GLY A 320 6.54 -20.61 5.73
N ARG A 321 7.66 -21.02 5.14
CA ARG A 321 7.86 -22.40 4.67
C ARG A 321 8.05 -23.39 5.84
N HIS A 322 7.73 -24.65 5.57
CA HIS A 322 7.98 -25.75 6.52
C HIS A 322 9.26 -26.55 6.14
N ASN A 323 9.65 -26.48 4.88
CA ASN A 323 10.78 -27.26 4.34
C ASN A 323 11.85 -26.32 3.77
N PRO A 324 13.11 -26.75 3.76
CA PRO A 324 14.17 -26.00 3.10
C PRO A 324 13.94 -25.91 1.59
N PHE A 325 14.66 -24.99 0.94
CA PHE A 325 14.75 -24.95 -0.51
C PHE A 325 16.23 -25.00 -0.96
N TYR A 326 16.42 -25.29 -2.23
CA TYR A 326 17.71 -25.52 -2.87
C TYR A 326 17.91 -24.55 -4.03
N SER A 327 19.10 -24.48 -4.59
CA SER A 327 19.34 -23.79 -5.86
C SER A 327 18.35 -24.25 -6.94
N ASN A 328 17.98 -23.35 -7.84
CA ASN A 328 16.91 -23.47 -8.85
C ASN A 328 15.47 -23.41 -8.30
N TYR A 329 15.27 -23.01 -7.05
CA TYR A 329 13.94 -22.66 -6.54
C TYR A 329 13.38 -21.48 -7.30
N ARG A 330 12.08 -21.52 -7.63
CA ARG A 330 11.40 -20.56 -8.54
C ARG A 330 10.16 -19.94 -7.91
N PRO A 331 10.29 -19.06 -6.91
CA PRO A 331 9.18 -18.32 -6.34
C PRO A 331 8.82 -17.08 -7.17
N GLN A 332 7.78 -16.38 -6.71
CA GLN A 332 7.43 -15.05 -7.20
C GLN A 332 8.10 -13.97 -6.34
N PHE A 333 8.70 -13.00 -6.99
CA PHE A 333 9.31 -11.81 -6.38
C PHE A 333 8.39 -10.63 -6.60
N TYR A 334 7.99 -9.98 -5.52
CA TYR A 334 7.11 -8.82 -5.52
C TYR A 334 7.94 -7.56 -5.34
N PHE A 335 7.98 -6.73 -6.39
CA PHE A 335 8.65 -5.43 -6.39
C PHE A 335 7.64 -4.33 -6.66
N ARG A 336 7.57 -3.31 -5.81
CA ARG A 336 6.63 -2.19 -5.99
C ARG A 336 5.20 -2.67 -6.34
N THR A 337 4.78 -2.47 -7.60
CA THR A 337 3.43 -2.82 -8.08
C THR A 337 3.37 -4.10 -8.92
N THR A 338 4.49 -4.83 -9.08
CA THR A 338 4.56 -6.04 -9.92
C THR A 338 5.06 -7.26 -9.16
N ASP A 339 4.78 -8.43 -9.72
CA ASP A 339 5.38 -9.69 -9.34
C ASP A 339 6.01 -10.36 -10.57
N VAL A 340 7.18 -10.94 -10.37
CA VAL A 340 7.94 -11.63 -11.43
C VAL A 340 8.51 -12.92 -10.86
N THR A 341 8.39 -14.02 -11.61
CA THR A 341 9.07 -15.27 -11.26
C THR A 341 10.57 -15.11 -11.41
N GLY A 342 11.33 -15.56 -10.41
CA GLY A 342 12.79 -15.56 -10.45
C GLY A 342 13.35 -16.93 -10.09
N VAL A 343 14.54 -17.23 -10.59
CA VAL A 343 15.31 -18.43 -10.25
C VAL A 343 16.37 -18.04 -9.24
N ILE A 344 16.39 -18.74 -8.09
CA ILE A 344 17.38 -18.53 -7.03
C ILE A 344 18.58 -19.42 -7.26
N THR A 345 19.77 -18.84 -7.12
CA THR A 345 21.03 -19.56 -7.03
C THR A 345 21.66 -19.24 -5.68
N LEU A 346 21.95 -20.28 -4.89
CA LEU A 346 22.59 -20.16 -3.59
C LEU A 346 24.09 -19.98 -3.74
N PRO A 347 24.76 -19.30 -2.78
CA PRO A 347 26.21 -19.14 -2.77
C PRO A 347 26.95 -20.50 -2.79
N GLU A 348 28.18 -20.50 -3.29
CA GLU A 348 29.04 -21.66 -3.29
C GLU A 348 29.25 -22.17 -1.86
N GLY A 349 29.05 -23.47 -1.65
CA GLY A 349 29.13 -24.12 -0.32
C GLY A 349 27.79 -24.10 0.46
N THR A 350 26.76 -23.45 0.00
CA THR A 350 25.41 -23.50 0.60
C THR A 350 24.54 -24.48 -0.17
N GLU A 351 24.26 -25.65 0.44
CA GLU A 351 23.42 -26.67 -0.21
C GLU A 351 21.93 -26.32 -0.17
N MET A 352 21.46 -25.80 0.96
CA MET A 352 20.04 -25.45 1.18
C MET A 352 19.91 -24.25 2.11
N VAL A 353 18.71 -23.65 2.12
CA VAL A 353 18.30 -22.58 3.03
C VAL A 353 17.09 -23.05 3.84
N MET A 354 17.17 -22.92 5.15
CA MET A 354 16.13 -23.30 6.09
C MET A 354 15.15 -22.14 6.35
N PRO A 355 13.89 -22.44 6.71
CA PRO A 355 13.02 -21.45 7.31
C PRO A 355 13.66 -20.81 8.56
N GLY A 356 13.66 -19.48 8.64
CA GLY A 356 14.33 -18.70 9.69
C GLY A 356 15.73 -18.20 9.33
N ASP A 357 16.31 -18.64 8.20
CA ASP A 357 17.65 -18.25 7.79
C ASP A 357 17.69 -16.84 7.14
N ASN A 358 18.79 -16.14 7.42
CA ASN A 358 19.26 -15.01 6.62
C ASN A 358 20.35 -15.48 5.67
N THR A 359 20.22 -15.19 4.38
CA THR A 359 21.19 -15.64 3.38
C THR A 359 21.37 -14.64 2.26
N GLU A 360 22.55 -14.64 1.68
CA GLU A 360 22.80 -14.02 0.38
C GLU A 360 22.39 -14.98 -0.72
N MET A 361 21.85 -14.45 -1.81
CA MET A 361 21.52 -15.24 -2.98
C MET A 361 21.60 -14.42 -4.26
N THR A 362 21.81 -15.12 -5.37
CA THR A 362 21.67 -14.55 -6.71
C THR A 362 20.30 -14.92 -7.26
N VAL A 363 19.63 -13.94 -7.88
CA VAL A 363 18.30 -14.12 -8.47
C VAL A 363 18.35 -13.73 -9.94
N ALA A 364 17.77 -14.58 -10.80
CA ALA A 364 17.55 -14.30 -12.21
C ALA A 364 16.05 -14.24 -12.49
N LEU A 365 15.52 -13.06 -12.78
CA LEU A 365 14.11 -12.84 -13.11
C LEU A 365 13.81 -13.24 -14.55
N ILE A 366 12.60 -13.73 -14.81
CA ILE A 366 12.15 -14.07 -16.17
C ILE A 366 11.80 -12.85 -17.03
N GLN A 367 11.64 -11.68 -16.41
CA GLN A 367 11.34 -10.40 -17.05
C GLN A 367 12.14 -9.28 -16.39
N PRO A 368 12.59 -8.27 -17.15
CA PRO A 368 13.31 -7.15 -16.59
C PRO A 368 12.36 -6.23 -15.81
N ILE A 369 12.80 -5.74 -14.67
CA ILE A 369 12.10 -4.72 -13.88
C ILE A 369 12.99 -3.51 -13.64
N ALA A 370 12.39 -2.35 -13.42
CA ALA A 370 13.12 -1.16 -13.01
C ALA A 370 13.71 -1.38 -11.61
N MET A 371 15.03 -1.47 -11.52
CA MET A 371 15.75 -1.89 -10.33
C MET A 371 16.89 -0.93 -9.98
N GLU A 372 17.17 -0.81 -8.69
CA GLU A 372 18.31 -0.11 -8.13
C GLU A 372 18.78 -0.81 -6.85
N ASP A 373 20.01 -0.57 -6.45
CA ASP A 373 20.56 -1.11 -5.21
C ASP A 373 19.72 -0.61 -4.01
N GLY A 374 19.47 -1.49 -3.06
CA GLY A 374 18.64 -1.23 -1.89
C GLY A 374 17.13 -1.44 -2.10
N LEU A 375 16.67 -1.74 -3.32
CA LEU A 375 15.26 -2.02 -3.59
C LEU A 375 14.79 -3.24 -2.78
N GLY A 376 13.73 -3.06 -1.97
CA GLY A 376 13.11 -4.12 -1.20
C GLY A 376 12.17 -4.97 -2.04
N PHE A 377 12.00 -6.24 -1.65
CA PHE A 377 11.05 -7.15 -2.27
C PHE A 377 10.54 -8.20 -1.27
N ALA A 378 9.36 -8.76 -1.57
CA ALA A 378 8.82 -9.92 -0.90
C ALA A 378 8.92 -11.15 -1.82
N ILE A 379 9.09 -12.33 -1.21
CA ILE A 379 9.11 -13.63 -1.91
C ILE A 379 7.84 -14.38 -1.54
N ARG A 380 7.11 -14.87 -2.55
CA ARG A 380 5.87 -15.62 -2.34
C ARG A 380 5.86 -16.94 -3.10
N GLU A 381 5.21 -17.93 -2.49
CA GLU A 381 4.97 -19.26 -3.05
C GLU A 381 3.57 -19.75 -2.65
N GLY A 382 2.80 -20.24 -3.61
CA GLY A 382 1.49 -20.83 -3.34
C GLY A 382 0.52 -19.95 -2.56
N GLY A 383 0.56 -18.62 -2.78
CA GLY A 383 -0.29 -17.65 -2.10
C GLY A 383 0.21 -17.21 -0.71
N ARG A 384 1.40 -17.68 -0.26
CA ARG A 384 1.99 -17.32 1.03
C ARG A 384 3.27 -16.51 0.84
N THR A 385 3.50 -15.56 1.73
CA THR A 385 4.81 -14.89 1.84
C THR A 385 5.77 -15.85 2.53
N VAL A 386 6.91 -16.12 1.88
CA VAL A 386 7.91 -17.06 2.37
C VAL A 386 9.24 -16.40 2.69
N GLY A 387 9.40 -15.13 2.35
CA GLY A 387 10.60 -14.38 2.66
C GLY A 387 10.52 -12.94 2.18
N SER A 388 11.52 -12.17 2.55
CA SER A 388 11.72 -10.79 2.08
C SER A 388 13.20 -10.50 1.97
N GLY A 389 13.54 -9.53 1.12
CA GLY A 389 14.95 -9.19 0.90
C GLY A 389 15.14 -7.79 0.33
N ARG A 390 16.42 -7.45 0.17
CA ARG A 390 16.86 -6.21 -0.50
C ARG A 390 17.92 -6.53 -1.53
N VAL A 391 17.82 -5.87 -2.67
CA VAL A 391 18.86 -5.90 -3.71
C VAL A 391 20.14 -5.32 -3.14
N THR A 392 21.21 -6.05 -3.18
CA THR A 392 22.55 -5.60 -2.72
C THR A 392 23.43 -5.17 -3.88
N LYS A 393 23.23 -5.79 -5.05
CA LYS A 393 24.02 -5.49 -6.24
C LYS A 393 23.31 -5.95 -7.51
N ILE A 394 23.28 -5.10 -8.51
CA ILE A 394 22.78 -5.41 -9.85
C ILE A 394 23.90 -6.09 -10.65
N ILE A 395 23.55 -7.21 -11.33
CA ILE A 395 24.49 -7.98 -12.18
C ILE A 395 24.22 -7.70 -13.66
N LYS A 396 22.93 -7.73 -14.09
CA LYS A 396 22.57 -7.55 -15.51
C LYS A 396 21.22 -6.87 -15.67
#